data_a4f36782b4eca8c3e95d26566c88474a
#
_entry.id   a4f36782b4eca8c3e95d26566c88474a
#
_cell.length_a   1.000
_cell.length_b   1.000
_cell.length_c   1.000
_cell.angle_alpha   90.00
_cell.angle_beta   90.00
_cell.angle_gamma   90.00
#
_symmetry.space_group_name_H-M   'P 1'
#
loop_
_entity.id
_entity.type
_entity.pdbx_description
1 polymer ?
#
loop_
_entity_poly.entity_id
_entity_poly.type
_entity_poly.pdbx_seq_one_letter_code
_entity_poly.pdbx_strand_id
1 'polypeptide(L)'
;MSDEPEAIQITVASPKGGVGKTMTTILLAGEFAAAGHAVLMVDTDPQQSVTRWFRNSQKLGFELRNITLETTSDVKGLGEQLARGRDYSLILVDIQGTATATVGAAVANADFVVIPTRGHVFDVEGCLALVQQIRLLGGRHRTIPYGVLLNGVSGIDRNTMAFKTALSQLKAAEVDLFDAFLSQRPTFAAVATAGTLYEVETTKAVSDAREQTNAVAAEIVRRLGSLSDG
;
A
#
# COMPACT_ATOMS: atom_id res chain seq x y z
N MET A 1 -21.01 24.88 -4.88
CA MET A 1 -20.34 23.58 -4.69
C MET A 1 -18.88 23.91 -4.54
N SER A 2 -18.32 23.72 -3.34
CA SER A 2 -16.92 24.02 -3.05
C SER A 2 -16.04 23.06 -3.83
N ASP A 3 -15.14 23.61 -4.62
CA ASP A 3 -14.14 22.93 -5.44
C ASP A 3 -12.96 22.48 -4.54
N GLU A 4 -13.27 21.83 -3.42
CA GLU A 4 -12.23 21.24 -2.59
C GLU A 4 -11.80 19.91 -3.23
N PRO A 5 -10.51 19.68 -3.40
CA PRO A 5 -10.03 18.46 -4.02
C PRO A 5 -10.46 17.24 -3.19
N GLU A 6 -11.02 16.26 -3.85
CA GLU A 6 -11.36 14.97 -3.24
C GLU A 6 -10.07 14.25 -2.83
N ALA A 7 -10.09 13.53 -1.68
CA ALA A 7 -8.91 12.79 -1.24
C ALA A 7 -8.48 11.76 -2.27
N ILE A 8 -7.18 11.63 -2.48
CA ILE A 8 -6.60 10.55 -3.29
C ILE A 8 -6.79 9.23 -2.56
N GLN A 9 -7.38 8.24 -3.22
CA GLN A 9 -7.52 6.90 -2.67
C GLN A 9 -6.44 5.96 -3.21
N ILE A 10 -5.59 5.44 -2.31
CA ILE A 10 -4.61 4.39 -2.60
C ILE A 10 -5.06 3.10 -1.91
N THR A 11 -5.22 2.04 -2.69
CA THR A 11 -5.58 0.72 -2.17
C THR A 11 -4.36 -0.19 -2.18
N VAL A 12 -4.01 -0.79 -1.04
CA VAL A 12 -2.94 -1.78 -0.93
C VAL A 12 -3.54 -3.17 -0.93
N ALA A 13 -3.33 -3.91 -2.01
CA ALA A 13 -4.02 -5.16 -2.28
C ALA A 13 -3.05 -6.30 -2.59
N SER A 14 -3.31 -7.49 -2.07
CA SER A 14 -2.67 -8.72 -2.52
C SER A 14 -3.51 -9.92 -2.12
N PRO A 15 -3.66 -10.93 -2.97
CA PRO A 15 -4.43 -12.13 -2.65
C PRO A 15 -3.72 -13.01 -1.62
N LYS A 16 -2.42 -12.82 -1.40
CA LYS A 16 -1.62 -13.69 -0.54
C LYS A 16 -1.29 -13.02 0.79
N GLY A 17 -1.35 -13.81 1.86
CA GLY A 17 -0.90 -13.39 3.19
C GLY A 17 0.63 -13.29 3.27
N GLY A 18 1.14 -12.40 4.13
CA GLY A 18 2.57 -12.31 4.44
C GLY A 18 3.46 -11.61 3.39
N VAL A 19 2.91 -11.09 2.30
CA VAL A 19 3.68 -10.34 1.29
C VAL A 19 3.97 -8.89 1.69
N GLY A 20 3.43 -8.43 2.83
CA GLY A 20 3.73 -7.13 3.41
C GLY A 20 2.71 -6.02 3.09
N LYS A 21 1.46 -6.34 2.81
CA LYS A 21 0.37 -5.34 2.63
C LYS A 21 0.33 -4.34 3.78
N THR A 22 0.00 -4.82 4.97
CA THR A 22 -0.11 -4.00 6.19
C THR A 22 1.15 -3.18 6.45
N MET A 23 2.35 -3.77 6.24
CA MET A 23 3.61 -3.04 6.34
C MET A 23 3.67 -1.89 5.33
N THR A 24 3.35 -2.16 4.07
CA THR A 24 3.35 -1.14 3.02
C THR A 24 2.35 -0.02 3.35
N THR A 25 1.15 -0.37 3.84
CA THR A 25 0.13 0.59 4.26
C THR A 25 0.64 1.49 5.40
N ILE A 26 1.25 0.91 6.44
CA ILE A 26 1.83 1.64 7.58
C ILE A 26 2.96 2.57 7.13
N LEU A 27 3.86 2.08 6.29
CA LEU A 27 5.00 2.87 5.80
C LEU A 27 4.53 4.06 4.97
N LEU A 28 3.60 3.86 4.05
CA LEU A 28 3.02 4.94 3.24
C LEU A 28 2.25 5.94 4.11
N ALA A 29 1.45 5.46 5.09
CA ALA A 29 0.75 6.34 6.01
C ALA A 29 1.71 7.26 6.77
N GLY A 30 2.79 6.70 7.32
CA GLY A 30 3.82 7.48 8.02
C GLY A 30 4.54 8.48 7.11
N GLU A 31 4.85 8.10 5.88
CA GLU A 31 5.52 8.95 4.90
C GLU A 31 4.66 10.17 4.53
N PHE A 32 3.41 9.93 4.10
CA PHE A 32 2.51 11.03 3.72
C PHE A 32 2.13 11.90 4.92
N ALA A 33 1.90 11.30 6.09
CA ALA A 33 1.61 12.06 7.31
C ALA A 33 2.79 12.95 7.74
N ALA A 34 4.03 12.48 7.61
CA ALA A 34 5.23 13.26 7.87
C ALA A 34 5.41 14.41 6.86
N ALA A 35 4.94 14.24 5.63
CA ALA A 35 4.89 15.30 4.63
C ALA A 35 3.75 16.33 4.87
N GLY A 36 2.93 16.14 5.93
CA GLY A 36 1.86 17.07 6.33
C GLY A 36 0.47 16.73 5.79
N HIS A 37 0.32 15.62 5.09
CA HIS A 37 -0.99 15.18 4.59
C HIS A 37 -1.85 14.58 5.71
N ALA A 38 -3.14 14.94 5.74
CA ALA A 38 -4.13 14.26 6.58
C ALA A 38 -4.47 12.90 5.95
N VAL A 39 -4.11 11.81 6.63
CA VAL A 39 -4.23 10.43 6.14
C VAL A 39 -5.33 9.70 6.90
N LEU A 40 -6.30 9.15 6.17
CA LEU A 40 -7.26 8.17 6.67
C LEU A 40 -6.80 6.77 6.27
N MET A 41 -6.50 5.93 7.25
CA MET A 41 -6.30 4.49 7.03
C MET A 41 -7.63 3.77 7.21
N VAL A 42 -8.00 2.91 6.27
CA VAL A 42 -9.19 2.06 6.37
C VAL A 42 -8.75 0.59 6.39
N ASP A 43 -8.90 -0.04 7.55
CA ASP A 43 -8.58 -1.47 7.73
C ASP A 43 -9.83 -2.30 7.40
N THR A 44 -9.78 -3.04 6.31
CA THR A 44 -10.87 -3.95 5.91
C THR A 44 -10.52 -5.43 6.16
N ASP A 45 -9.34 -5.69 6.72
CA ASP A 45 -8.87 -7.04 7.00
C ASP A 45 -9.59 -7.62 8.26
N PRO A 46 -10.26 -8.77 8.19
CA PRO A 46 -10.80 -9.44 9.37
C PRO A 46 -9.76 -9.70 10.47
N GLN A 47 -8.47 -9.79 10.11
CA GLN A 47 -7.38 -9.94 11.07
C GLN A 47 -7.04 -8.62 11.79
N GLN A 48 -7.53 -7.48 11.30
CA GLN A 48 -7.34 -6.15 11.88
C GLN A 48 -5.87 -5.84 12.21
N SER A 49 -4.97 -6.13 11.29
CA SER A 49 -3.53 -5.98 11.51
C SER A 49 -3.11 -4.52 11.64
N VAL A 50 -3.65 -3.62 10.82
CA VAL A 50 -3.45 -2.17 10.93
C VAL A 50 -4.05 -1.65 12.24
N THR A 51 -5.25 -2.12 12.59
CA THR A 51 -5.95 -1.74 13.83
C THR A 51 -5.15 -2.13 15.07
N ARG A 52 -4.56 -3.32 15.10
CA ARG A 52 -3.69 -3.75 16.20
C ARG A 52 -2.44 -2.88 16.30
N TRP A 53 -1.79 -2.59 15.17
CA TRP A 53 -0.65 -1.70 15.13
C TRP A 53 -1.00 -0.30 15.66
N PHE A 54 -2.10 0.29 15.20
CA PHE A 54 -2.53 1.62 15.61
C PHE A 54 -2.77 1.70 17.13
N ARG A 55 -3.55 0.76 17.66
CA ARG A 55 -3.82 0.68 19.11
C ARG A 55 -2.56 0.45 19.94
N ASN A 56 -1.65 -0.40 19.43
CA ASN A 56 -0.38 -0.65 20.12
C ASN A 56 0.52 0.58 20.12
N SER A 57 0.56 1.31 19.01
CA SER A 57 1.30 2.57 18.90
C SER A 57 0.81 3.59 19.94
N GLN A 58 -0.51 3.79 20.03
CA GLN A 58 -1.09 4.69 21.03
C GLN A 58 -0.76 4.26 22.47
N LYS A 59 -0.84 2.96 22.79
CA LYS A 59 -0.47 2.42 24.11
C LYS A 59 0.99 2.68 24.47
N LEU A 60 1.88 2.70 23.51
CA LEU A 60 3.30 2.96 23.67
C LEU A 60 3.66 4.45 23.60
N GLY A 61 2.67 5.35 23.46
CA GLY A 61 2.85 6.79 23.50
C GLY A 61 3.24 7.43 22.18
N PHE A 62 3.13 6.72 21.05
CA PHE A 62 3.28 7.32 19.73
C PHE A 62 2.07 8.18 19.39
N GLU A 63 2.31 9.38 18.84
CA GLU A 63 1.24 10.35 18.57
C GLU A 63 0.48 10.06 17.29
N LEU A 64 1.11 9.42 16.30
CA LEU A 64 0.56 9.12 14.97
C LEU A 64 -0.08 10.37 14.35
N ARG A 65 0.64 11.51 14.39
CA ARG A 65 0.14 12.80 13.89
C ARG A 65 -0.33 12.66 12.43
N ASN A 66 -1.46 13.31 12.12
CA ASN A 66 -2.09 13.30 10.81
C ASN A 66 -2.55 11.92 10.32
N ILE A 67 -2.59 10.90 11.19
CA ILE A 67 -3.07 9.56 10.85
C ILE A 67 -4.34 9.26 11.64
N THR A 68 -5.42 9.00 10.95
CA THR A 68 -6.69 8.51 11.50
C THR A 68 -6.92 7.09 11.02
N LEU A 69 -7.53 6.25 11.86
CA LEU A 69 -7.87 4.88 11.51
C LEU A 69 -9.36 4.64 11.63
N GLU A 70 -9.93 4.02 10.62
CA GLU A 70 -11.27 3.45 10.60
C GLU A 70 -11.23 1.97 10.22
N THR A 71 -12.25 1.24 10.63
CA THR A 71 -12.36 -0.20 10.32
C THR A 71 -13.71 -0.49 9.71
N THR A 72 -13.72 -1.34 8.70
CA THR A 72 -14.95 -1.85 8.10
C THR A 72 -14.72 -3.23 7.49
N SER A 73 -15.77 -4.06 7.43
CA SER A 73 -15.69 -5.39 6.84
C SER A 73 -16.56 -5.56 5.60
N ASP A 74 -17.33 -4.54 5.23
CA ASP A 74 -18.29 -4.62 4.14
C ASP A 74 -18.24 -3.41 3.19
N VAL A 75 -18.89 -3.56 2.04
CA VAL A 75 -18.91 -2.55 0.97
C VAL A 75 -19.58 -1.24 1.41
N LYS A 76 -20.64 -1.33 2.22
CA LYS A 76 -21.39 -0.15 2.68
C LYS A 76 -20.51 0.69 3.60
N GLY A 77 -19.91 0.06 4.62
CA GLY A 77 -19.00 0.73 5.54
C GLY A 77 -17.78 1.32 4.80
N LEU A 78 -17.23 0.62 3.80
CA LEU A 78 -16.17 1.18 2.97
C LEU A 78 -16.66 2.45 2.25
N GLY A 79 -17.82 2.41 1.61
CA GLY A 79 -18.41 3.58 0.94
C GLY A 79 -18.61 4.77 1.89
N GLU A 80 -19.05 4.52 3.12
CA GLU A 80 -19.20 5.55 4.16
C GLU A 80 -17.86 6.20 4.54
N GLN A 81 -16.78 5.40 4.62
CA GLN A 81 -15.43 5.95 4.90
C GLN A 81 -14.87 6.73 3.70
N LEU A 82 -15.06 6.22 2.49
CA LEU A 82 -14.61 6.92 1.27
C LEU A 82 -15.33 8.26 1.08
N ALA A 83 -16.62 8.34 1.44
CA ALA A 83 -17.37 9.59 1.39
C ALA A 83 -16.84 10.70 2.33
N ARG A 84 -16.00 10.35 3.32
CA ARG A 84 -15.30 11.30 4.20
C ARG A 84 -14.03 11.90 3.56
N GLY A 85 -13.78 11.62 2.29
CA GLY A 85 -12.60 12.10 1.57
C GLY A 85 -12.34 13.61 1.66
N ARG A 86 -13.37 14.43 1.91
CA ARG A 86 -13.21 15.88 2.09
C ARG A 86 -12.47 16.29 3.36
N ASP A 87 -12.40 15.41 4.36
CA ASP A 87 -11.73 15.66 5.62
C ASP A 87 -10.24 15.29 5.56
N TYR A 88 -9.81 14.64 4.48
CA TYR A 88 -8.45 14.06 4.33
C TYR A 88 -7.84 14.42 2.98
N SER A 89 -6.51 14.40 2.92
CA SER A 89 -5.76 14.51 1.67
C SER A 89 -5.57 13.15 1.00
N LEU A 90 -5.54 12.09 1.81
CA LEU A 90 -5.23 10.72 1.37
C LEU A 90 -6.05 9.70 2.13
N ILE A 91 -6.61 8.74 1.43
CA ILE A 91 -7.22 7.53 1.99
C ILE A 91 -6.37 6.32 1.59
N LEU A 92 -5.87 5.59 2.60
CA LEU A 92 -5.15 4.33 2.41
C LEU A 92 -6.03 3.16 2.83
N VAL A 93 -6.40 2.30 1.90
CA VAL A 93 -7.23 1.13 2.17
C VAL A 93 -6.36 -0.12 2.23
N ASP A 94 -6.28 -0.76 3.41
CA ASP A 94 -5.63 -2.08 3.59
C ASP A 94 -6.66 -3.18 3.39
N ILE A 95 -6.51 -3.96 2.32
CA ILE A 95 -7.45 -5.02 1.99
C ILE A 95 -6.77 -6.38 2.00
N GLN A 96 -7.40 -7.36 2.64
CA GLN A 96 -6.94 -8.74 2.62
C GLN A 96 -7.84 -9.60 1.75
N GLY A 97 -7.19 -10.55 1.08
CA GLY A 97 -7.85 -11.72 0.52
C GLY A 97 -8.18 -11.61 -0.95
N THR A 98 -8.85 -12.65 -1.38
CA THR A 98 -9.28 -12.89 -2.74
C THR A 98 -10.67 -12.29 -2.95
N ALA A 99 -10.93 -11.84 -4.17
CA ALA A 99 -12.22 -11.58 -4.83
C ALA A 99 -13.47 -11.49 -3.94
N THR A 100 -13.45 -10.68 -2.88
CA THR A 100 -14.68 -10.31 -2.17
C THR A 100 -15.28 -9.06 -2.80
N ALA A 101 -16.58 -8.80 -2.55
CA ALA A 101 -17.22 -7.57 -3.00
C ALA A 101 -16.51 -6.32 -2.46
N THR A 102 -16.00 -6.38 -1.22
CA THR A 102 -15.25 -5.28 -0.60
C THR A 102 -13.92 -5.01 -1.32
N VAL A 103 -13.18 -6.06 -1.70
CA VAL A 103 -11.96 -5.94 -2.52
C VAL A 103 -12.28 -5.30 -3.87
N GLY A 104 -13.33 -5.78 -4.55
CA GLY A 104 -13.77 -5.22 -5.81
C GLY A 104 -14.14 -3.74 -5.69
N ALA A 105 -14.87 -3.35 -4.65
CA ALA A 105 -15.26 -1.96 -4.40
C ALA A 105 -14.05 -1.08 -4.08
N ALA A 106 -13.12 -1.52 -3.23
CA ALA A 106 -11.91 -0.78 -2.89
C ALA A 106 -11.02 -0.54 -4.12
N VAL A 107 -10.84 -1.56 -4.96
CA VAL A 107 -10.05 -1.47 -6.19
C VAL A 107 -10.74 -0.58 -7.23
N ALA A 108 -12.06 -0.72 -7.39
CA ALA A 108 -12.82 0.05 -8.38
C ALA A 108 -12.86 1.56 -8.08
N ASN A 109 -12.77 1.95 -6.80
CA ASN A 109 -12.73 3.35 -6.39
C ASN A 109 -11.31 3.91 -6.25
N ALA A 110 -10.28 3.07 -6.34
CA ALA A 110 -8.89 3.52 -6.17
C ALA A 110 -8.43 4.43 -7.31
N ASP A 111 -7.71 5.49 -6.96
CA ASP A 111 -6.91 6.29 -7.87
C ASP A 111 -5.59 5.55 -8.21
N PHE A 112 -5.11 4.75 -7.27
CA PHE A 112 -3.95 3.89 -7.48
C PHE A 112 -4.01 2.62 -6.62
N VAL A 113 -3.62 1.48 -7.20
CA VAL A 113 -3.53 0.20 -6.48
C VAL A 113 -2.07 -0.20 -6.33
N VAL A 114 -1.59 -0.33 -5.10
CA VAL A 114 -0.26 -0.89 -4.79
C VAL A 114 -0.39 -2.38 -4.54
N ILE A 115 0.38 -3.18 -5.26
CA ILE A 115 0.37 -4.65 -5.17
C ILE A 115 1.72 -5.13 -4.64
N PRO A 116 1.89 -5.22 -3.31
CA PRO A 116 3.13 -5.77 -2.75
C PRO A 116 3.24 -7.26 -3.05
N THR A 117 4.42 -7.67 -3.51
CA THR A 117 4.76 -9.07 -3.80
C THR A 117 6.21 -9.34 -3.38
N ARG A 118 6.51 -10.59 -3.02
CA ARG A 118 7.88 -11.04 -2.81
C ARG A 118 8.44 -11.59 -4.12
N GLY A 119 9.76 -11.68 -4.19
CA GLY A 119 10.45 -12.30 -5.33
C GLY A 119 10.40 -13.84 -5.33
N HIS A 120 9.25 -14.43 -4.98
CA HIS A 120 9.02 -15.87 -5.02
C HIS A 120 7.94 -16.21 -6.05
N VAL A 121 8.13 -17.28 -6.79
CA VAL A 121 7.26 -17.69 -7.91
C VAL A 121 5.78 -17.74 -7.50
N PHE A 122 5.46 -18.37 -6.37
CA PHE A 122 4.07 -18.48 -5.89
C PHE A 122 3.45 -17.14 -5.48
N ASP A 123 4.24 -16.14 -5.07
CA ASP A 123 3.74 -14.83 -4.74
C ASP A 123 3.46 -14.04 -6.02
N VAL A 124 4.29 -14.23 -7.05
CA VAL A 124 4.12 -13.67 -8.38
C VAL A 124 2.85 -14.20 -9.06
N GLU A 125 2.57 -15.50 -8.99
CA GLU A 125 1.34 -16.08 -9.54
C GLU A 125 0.09 -15.40 -8.95
N GLY A 126 0.03 -15.23 -7.63
CA GLY A 126 -1.05 -14.51 -6.97
C GLY A 126 -1.14 -13.05 -7.41
N CYS A 127 -0.01 -12.37 -7.52
CA CYS A 127 0.08 -10.99 -7.99
C CYS A 127 -0.50 -10.87 -9.42
N LEU A 128 -0.09 -11.73 -10.34
CA LEU A 128 -0.57 -11.74 -11.73
C LEU A 128 -2.08 -12.01 -11.82
N ALA A 129 -2.62 -12.90 -10.99
CA ALA A 129 -4.06 -13.12 -10.91
C ALA A 129 -4.81 -11.85 -10.48
N LEU A 130 -4.29 -11.11 -9.50
CA LEU A 130 -4.88 -9.83 -9.08
C LEU A 130 -4.78 -8.77 -10.18
N VAL A 131 -3.66 -8.66 -10.87
CA VAL A 131 -3.50 -7.74 -12.01
C VAL A 131 -4.55 -8.03 -13.09
N GLN A 132 -4.80 -9.29 -13.41
CA GLN A 132 -5.86 -9.66 -14.35
C GLN A 132 -7.24 -9.22 -13.87
N GLN A 133 -7.55 -9.38 -12.57
CA GLN A 133 -8.81 -8.92 -11.98
C GLN A 133 -8.95 -7.39 -12.06
N ILE A 134 -7.89 -6.64 -11.77
CA ILE A 134 -7.88 -5.17 -11.88
C ILE A 134 -8.16 -4.75 -13.33
N ARG A 135 -7.49 -5.37 -14.31
CA ARG A 135 -7.72 -5.10 -15.74
C ARG A 135 -9.17 -5.39 -16.17
N LEU A 136 -9.78 -6.44 -15.61
CA LEU A 136 -11.18 -6.78 -15.89
C LEU A 136 -12.16 -5.80 -15.23
N LEU A 137 -11.89 -5.36 -14.00
CA LEU A 137 -12.72 -4.38 -13.26
C LEU A 137 -12.72 -3.01 -13.95
N GLY A 138 -11.60 -2.59 -14.51
CA GLY A 138 -11.51 -1.35 -15.28
C GLY A 138 -12.36 -1.39 -16.58
N GLY A 139 -12.50 -2.54 -17.19
CA GLY A 139 -13.30 -2.72 -18.40
C GLY A 139 -12.75 -1.96 -19.62
N ARG A 140 -13.64 -1.56 -20.55
CA ARG A 140 -13.25 -0.88 -21.79
C ARG A 140 -13.12 0.65 -21.66
N HIS A 141 -13.65 1.23 -20.57
CA HIS A 141 -13.81 2.68 -20.47
C HIS A 141 -13.02 3.32 -19.35
N ARG A 142 -12.43 2.53 -18.45
CA ARG A 142 -11.60 3.02 -17.34
C ARG A 142 -10.43 2.08 -17.12
N THR A 143 -9.23 2.61 -17.14
CA THR A 143 -8.04 1.91 -16.64
C THR A 143 -7.89 2.22 -15.15
N ILE A 144 -7.81 1.19 -14.30
CA ILE A 144 -7.49 1.36 -12.90
C ILE A 144 -5.97 1.34 -12.79
N PRO A 145 -5.33 2.47 -12.39
CA PRO A 145 -3.89 2.52 -12.26
C PRO A 145 -3.40 1.60 -11.14
N TYR A 146 -2.31 0.88 -11.37
CA TYR A 146 -1.71 0.01 -10.36
C TYR A 146 -0.20 -0.02 -10.48
N GLY A 147 0.47 -0.52 -9.46
CA GLY A 147 1.89 -0.83 -9.50
C GLY A 147 2.22 -2.06 -8.65
N VAL A 148 3.03 -2.95 -9.20
CA VAL A 148 3.56 -4.12 -8.48
C VAL A 148 4.83 -3.71 -7.74
N LEU A 149 4.81 -3.78 -6.40
CA LEU A 149 5.91 -3.40 -5.53
C LEU A 149 6.65 -4.64 -5.02
N LEU A 150 7.93 -4.78 -5.36
CA LEU A 150 8.78 -5.79 -4.75
C LEU A 150 9.04 -5.44 -3.29
N ASN A 151 8.62 -6.34 -2.38
CA ASN A 151 8.69 -6.13 -0.94
C ASN A 151 9.45 -7.26 -0.24
N GLY A 152 10.18 -6.92 0.83
CA GLY A 152 10.96 -7.87 1.61
C GLY A 152 12.15 -8.46 0.84
N VAL A 153 12.71 -7.71 -0.10
CA VAL A 153 13.84 -8.16 -0.93
C VAL A 153 15.11 -8.17 -0.11
N SER A 154 15.73 -9.34 0.09
CA SER A 154 17.04 -9.43 0.70
C SER A 154 18.16 -9.35 -0.34
N GLY A 155 19.36 -8.93 0.09
CA GLY A 155 20.53 -8.92 -0.78
C GLY A 155 20.92 -10.32 -1.29
N ILE A 156 20.62 -11.36 -0.52
CA ILE A 156 20.87 -12.74 -0.89
C ILE A 156 19.88 -13.21 -1.96
N ASP A 157 18.58 -12.90 -1.76
CA ASP A 157 17.52 -13.35 -2.66
C ASP A 157 17.71 -12.87 -4.10
N ARG A 158 18.18 -11.63 -4.30
CA ARG A 158 18.43 -11.06 -5.63
C ARG A 158 19.32 -11.88 -6.54
N ASN A 159 20.23 -12.64 -5.96
CA ASN A 159 21.17 -13.47 -6.70
C ASN A 159 20.64 -14.87 -6.97
N THR A 160 19.52 -15.26 -6.35
CA THR A 160 18.94 -16.60 -6.53
C THR A 160 18.27 -16.76 -7.89
N MET A 161 18.27 -17.99 -8.40
CA MET A 161 17.55 -18.34 -9.61
C MET A 161 16.04 -18.12 -9.43
N ALA A 162 15.50 -18.44 -8.25
CA ALA A 162 14.09 -18.25 -7.92
C ALA A 162 13.64 -16.78 -8.07
N PHE A 163 14.43 -15.83 -7.54
CA PHE A 163 14.14 -14.41 -7.68
C PHE A 163 14.21 -13.93 -9.14
N LYS A 164 15.23 -14.36 -9.87
CA LYS A 164 15.39 -14.03 -11.30
C LYS A 164 14.23 -14.56 -12.13
N THR A 165 13.78 -15.79 -11.84
CA THR A 165 12.60 -16.38 -12.50
C THR A 165 11.33 -15.60 -12.19
N ALA A 166 11.08 -15.26 -10.91
CA ALA A 166 9.93 -14.46 -10.49
C ALA A 166 9.92 -13.10 -11.20
N LEU A 167 11.06 -12.41 -11.24
CA LEU A 167 11.19 -11.11 -11.93
C LEU A 167 10.97 -11.25 -13.44
N SER A 168 11.48 -12.33 -14.06
CA SER A 168 11.24 -12.61 -15.48
C SER A 168 9.76 -12.84 -15.79
N GLN A 169 9.03 -13.53 -14.90
CA GLN A 169 7.58 -13.74 -15.06
C GLN A 169 6.81 -12.42 -14.99
N LEU A 170 7.15 -11.53 -14.03
CA LEU A 170 6.52 -10.20 -13.94
C LEU A 170 6.77 -9.38 -15.20
N LYS A 171 8.01 -9.37 -15.72
CA LYS A 171 8.37 -8.67 -16.95
C LYS A 171 7.66 -9.25 -18.19
N ALA A 172 7.60 -10.57 -18.29
CA ALA A 172 6.92 -11.24 -19.41
C ALA A 172 5.40 -11.00 -19.42
N ALA A 173 4.81 -10.75 -18.25
CA ALA A 173 3.39 -10.41 -18.13
C ALA A 173 3.10 -8.91 -18.35
N GLU A 174 4.13 -8.10 -18.66
CA GLU A 174 4.03 -6.66 -18.92
C GLU A 174 3.23 -5.94 -17.84
N VAL A 175 3.56 -6.23 -16.56
CA VAL A 175 2.95 -5.55 -15.42
C VAL A 175 3.67 -4.23 -15.13
N ASP A 176 2.93 -3.26 -14.62
CA ASP A 176 3.47 -2.01 -14.12
C ASP A 176 4.28 -2.25 -12.84
N LEU A 177 5.57 -2.53 -13.00
CA LEU A 177 6.48 -2.76 -11.88
C LEU A 177 7.01 -1.43 -11.36
N PHE A 178 7.07 -1.27 -10.03
CA PHE A 178 7.78 -0.14 -9.41
C PHE A 178 9.28 -0.24 -9.69
N ASP A 179 9.92 0.90 -9.95
CA ASP A 179 11.38 1.02 -9.94
C ASP A 179 11.92 0.92 -8.51
N ALA A 180 11.21 1.55 -7.57
CA ALA A 180 11.47 1.44 -6.14
C ALA A 180 11.06 0.06 -5.60
N PHE A 181 11.72 -0.35 -4.50
CA PHE A 181 11.39 -1.60 -3.80
C PHE A 181 11.63 -1.44 -2.29
N LEU A 182 11.02 -2.29 -1.49
CA LEU A 182 11.25 -2.37 -0.05
C LEU A 182 12.14 -3.59 0.26
N SER A 183 13.29 -3.34 0.86
CA SER A 183 14.19 -4.43 1.29
C SER A 183 13.72 -5.05 2.60
N GLN A 184 14.19 -6.26 2.88
CA GLN A 184 14.01 -6.86 4.19
C GLN A 184 14.89 -6.13 5.22
N ARG A 185 14.26 -5.41 6.17
CA ARG A 185 14.95 -4.62 7.20
C ARG A 185 14.37 -4.87 8.58
N PRO A 186 15.20 -5.02 9.62
CA PRO A 186 14.75 -5.04 11.01
C PRO A 186 13.94 -3.78 11.39
N THR A 187 14.31 -2.62 10.84
CA THR A 187 13.63 -1.35 11.06
C THR A 187 12.16 -1.39 10.64
N PHE A 188 11.84 -2.01 9.49
CA PHE A 188 10.46 -2.19 9.07
C PHE A 188 9.69 -3.11 10.01
N ALA A 189 10.33 -4.20 10.49
CA ALA A 189 9.71 -5.10 11.46
C ALA A 189 9.43 -4.40 12.80
N ALA A 190 10.32 -3.49 13.24
CA ALA A 190 10.10 -2.68 14.45
C ALA A 190 8.89 -1.74 14.28
N VAL A 191 8.80 -1.02 13.16
CA VAL A 191 7.65 -0.14 12.83
C VAL A 191 6.35 -0.93 12.71
N ALA A 192 6.37 -2.18 12.24
CA ALA A 192 5.18 -3.03 12.23
C ALA A 192 4.66 -3.36 13.64
N THR A 193 5.49 -3.21 14.65
CA THR A 193 5.08 -3.40 16.05
C THR A 193 4.37 -2.17 16.59
N ALA A 194 4.92 -0.97 16.38
CA ALA A 194 4.33 0.29 16.80
C ALA A 194 5.06 1.51 16.18
N GLY A 195 4.35 2.62 16.10
CA GLY A 195 4.86 3.90 15.63
C GLY A 195 5.16 3.94 14.13
N THR A 196 5.66 5.08 13.68
CA THR A 196 6.11 5.30 12.30
C THR A 196 7.63 5.44 12.25
N LEU A 197 8.21 5.42 11.04
CA LEU A 197 9.63 5.73 10.85
C LEU A 197 10.01 7.15 11.33
N TYR A 198 9.03 8.04 11.48
CA TYR A 198 9.22 9.45 11.82
C TYR A 198 9.11 9.74 13.31
N GLU A 199 8.63 8.78 14.10
CA GLU A 199 8.47 8.88 15.56
C GLU A 199 9.52 8.09 16.34
N VAL A 200 10.42 7.40 15.62
CA VAL A 200 11.53 6.67 16.24
C VAL A 200 12.84 7.45 16.11
N GLU A 201 13.81 7.14 17.00
CA GLU A 201 15.13 7.77 16.95
C GLU A 201 15.78 7.61 15.57
N THR A 202 16.32 8.71 15.05
CA THR A 202 16.93 8.73 13.72
C THR A 202 18.34 8.12 13.78
N THR A 203 18.42 6.87 13.38
CA THR A 203 19.69 6.18 13.13
C THR A 203 19.95 6.07 11.61
N LYS A 204 21.15 5.64 11.23
CA LYS A 204 21.44 5.36 9.80
C LYS A 204 20.43 4.35 9.22
N ALA A 205 20.08 3.27 9.96
CA ALA A 205 19.12 2.28 9.51
C ALA A 205 17.72 2.86 9.30
N VAL A 206 17.28 3.78 10.15
CA VAL A 206 16.01 4.50 10.02
C VAL A 206 16.06 5.47 8.84
N SER A 207 17.15 6.21 8.64
CA SER A 207 17.33 7.09 7.49
C SER A 207 17.24 6.33 6.18
N ASP A 208 17.97 5.21 6.06
CA ASP A 208 17.93 4.35 4.88
C ASP A 208 16.52 3.75 4.64
N ALA A 209 15.76 3.47 5.72
CA ALA A 209 14.38 2.98 5.63
C ALA A 209 13.43 4.07 5.13
N ARG A 210 13.57 5.31 5.63
CA ARG A 210 12.82 6.49 5.16
C ARG A 210 13.09 6.75 3.68
N GLU A 211 14.35 6.70 3.24
CA GLU A 211 14.72 6.89 1.84
C GLU A 211 14.01 5.88 0.92
N GLN A 212 13.98 4.60 1.29
CA GLN A 212 13.26 3.59 0.51
C GLN A 212 11.75 3.81 0.49
N THR A 213 11.15 4.18 1.63
CA THR A 213 9.72 4.47 1.71
C THR A 213 9.36 5.69 0.90
N ASN A 214 10.16 6.76 1.00
CA ASN A 214 10.01 7.98 0.22
C ASN A 214 10.10 7.72 -1.28
N ALA A 215 11.04 6.88 -1.73
CA ALA A 215 11.14 6.51 -3.14
C ALA A 215 9.86 5.84 -3.67
N VAL A 216 9.22 4.96 -2.87
CA VAL A 216 7.94 4.34 -3.23
C VAL A 216 6.82 5.40 -3.28
N ALA A 217 6.71 6.25 -2.26
CA ALA A 217 5.68 7.29 -2.20
C ALA A 217 5.83 8.31 -3.35
N ALA A 218 7.06 8.77 -3.61
CA ALA A 218 7.36 9.68 -4.71
C ALA A 218 7.02 9.07 -6.08
N GLU A 219 7.25 7.76 -6.25
CA GLU A 219 6.88 7.08 -7.49
C GLU A 219 5.37 6.98 -7.67
N ILE A 220 4.60 6.75 -6.59
CA ILE A 220 3.12 6.79 -6.64
C ILE A 220 2.65 8.19 -7.06
N VAL A 221 3.15 9.25 -6.42
CA VAL A 221 2.78 10.64 -6.74
C VAL A 221 3.09 10.98 -8.20
N ARG A 222 4.27 10.61 -8.68
CA ARG A 222 4.67 10.82 -10.08
C ARG A 222 3.72 10.09 -11.06
N ARG A 223 3.33 8.86 -10.75
CA ARG A 223 2.42 8.07 -11.59
C ARG A 223 1.00 8.65 -11.59
N LEU A 224 0.51 9.13 -10.45
CA LEU A 224 -0.77 9.83 -10.34
C LEU A 224 -0.77 11.14 -11.15
N GLY A 225 0.29 11.94 -11.05
CA GLY A 225 0.43 13.19 -11.83
C GLY A 225 0.42 12.94 -13.34
N SER A 226 1.08 11.89 -13.81
CA SER A 226 1.09 11.54 -15.23
C SER A 226 -0.28 11.08 -15.77
N LEU A 227 -1.20 10.67 -14.89
CA LEU A 227 -2.56 10.27 -15.24
C LEU A 227 -3.52 11.47 -15.33
N SER A 228 -3.19 12.58 -14.63
CA SER A 228 -3.98 13.82 -14.66
C SER A 228 -3.72 14.66 -15.91
N ASP A 229 -2.59 14.44 -16.59
CA ASP A 229 -2.14 15.22 -17.76
C ASP A 229 -2.51 14.55 -19.10
N GLY A 230 -3.22 13.45 -19.13
CA GLY A 230 -3.63 12.67 -20.31
C GLY A 230 -5.14 12.56 -20.47
#